data_fd6736d640071e2fd7be62bb1641cb02
#
_entry.id   fd6736d640071e2fd7be62bb1641cb02
#
_cell.length_a   1.000
_cell.length_b   1.000
_cell.length_c   1.000
_cell.angle_alpha   90.00
_cell.angle_beta   90.00
_cell.angle_gamma   90.00
#
_symmetry.space_group_name_H-M   'P 1'
#
loop_
_entity.id
_entity.type
_entity.pdbx_description
1 polymer ?
#
loop_
_entity_poly.entity_id
_entity_poly.type
_entity_poly.pdbx_seq_one_letter_code
_entity_poly.pdbx_strand_id
1 'polypeptide(L)'
;MIYLSICIPYLQESKSIAHFANIKSLIAPQLTDEIEIVTDDRGRHVSTGTKRNDMYAKAKGLYVCSVDCDDWIAPTYCEDILIAIKNNMPDVVTFDGWYTENGRNHVDWVIKLGEKYEARHDATSGGKYMFFRWPNHLTAMKKEIATSVKFEPIWQGEDYKWSKEIRDRNLLKTEIHIYKQLYHYIYLTQK
;
A
#
# COMPACT_ATOMS: atom_id res chain seq x y z
N MET A 1 4.91 -19.40 9.99
CA MET A 1 3.68 -18.55 10.14
C MET A 1 3.80 -17.38 9.20
N ILE A 2 2.75 -17.07 8.43
CA ILE A 2 2.79 -15.89 7.54
C ILE A 2 2.43 -14.64 8.35
N TYR A 3 3.32 -13.66 8.36
CA TYR A 3 3.09 -12.37 9.02
C TYR A 3 2.52 -11.32 8.04
N LEU A 4 3.01 -11.30 6.80
CA LEU A 4 2.64 -10.29 5.82
C LEU A 4 2.12 -10.92 4.52
N SER A 5 0.94 -10.49 4.07
CA SER A 5 0.42 -10.78 2.73
C SER A 5 0.46 -9.50 1.89
N ILE A 6 1.21 -9.53 0.80
CA ILE A 6 1.28 -8.45 -0.19
C ILE A 6 0.30 -8.77 -1.31
N CYS A 7 -0.74 -7.96 -1.43
CA CYS A 7 -1.81 -8.12 -2.40
C CYS A 7 -1.55 -7.26 -3.65
N ILE A 8 -1.51 -7.88 -4.83
CA ILE A 8 -1.18 -7.19 -6.09
C ILE A 8 -2.28 -7.43 -7.11
N PRO A 9 -3.20 -6.45 -7.30
CA PRO A 9 -4.17 -6.51 -8.38
C PRO A 9 -3.48 -6.16 -9.71
N TYR A 10 -3.77 -6.93 -10.77
CA TYR A 10 -3.32 -6.59 -12.11
C TYR A 10 -4.33 -7.06 -13.16
N LEU A 11 -4.12 -6.71 -14.43
CA LEU A 11 -4.96 -7.11 -15.54
C LEU A 11 -4.20 -8.07 -16.45
N GLN A 12 -4.90 -9.01 -17.09
CA GLN A 12 -4.33 -9.87 -18.13
C GLN A 12 -4.19 -9.13 -19.47
N GLU A 13 -3.56 -7.97 -19.44
CA GLU A 13 -3.23 -7.13 -20.59
C GLU A 13 -1.72 -6.98 -20.66
N SER A 14 -1.13 -6.96 -21.84
CA SER A 14 0.32 -7.00 -22.04
C SER A 14 1.07 -5.98 -21.19
N LYS A 15 0.57 -4.74 -21.11
CA LYS A 15 1.19 -3.67 -20.30
C LYS A 15 1.11 -3.98 -18.80
N SER A 16 -0.03 -4.41 -18.30
CA SER A 16 -0.23 -4.74 -16.88
C SER A 16 0.55 -5.99 -16.47
N ILE A 17 0.67 -6.97 -17.36
CA ILE A 17 1.51 -8.17 -17.15
C ILE A 17 3.00 -7.76 -17.03
N ALA A 18 3.47 -6.84 -17.89
CA ALA A 18 4.84 -6.34 -17.83
C ALA A 18 5.10 -5.58 -16.52
N HIS A 19 4.17 -4.73 -16.07
CA HIS A 19 4.24 -4.04 -14.79
C HIS A 19 4.27 -5.03 -13.63
N PHE A 20 3.37 -6.04 -13.64
CA PHE A 20 3.36 -7.09 -12.62
C PHE A 20 4.67 -7.88 -12.59
N ALA A 21 5.26 -8.22 -13.73
CA ALA A 21 6.55 -8.89 -13.81
C ALA A 21 7.66 -8.03 -13.17
N ASN A 22 7.64 -6.71 -13.41
CA ASN A 22 8.58 -5.78 -12.83
C ASN A 22 8.44 -5.72 -11.30
N ILE A 23 7.25 -5.44 -10.77
CA ILE A 23 7.06 -5.36 -9.31
C ILE A 23 7.36 -6.70 -8.63
N LYS A 24 7.01 -7.82 -9.26
CA LYS A 24 7.37 -9.16 -8.77
C LYS A 24 8.88 -9.36 -8.68
N SER A 25 9.65 -8.85 -9.65
CA SER A 25 11.11 -8.94 -9.63
C SER A 25 11.74 -8.14 -8.49
N LEU A 26 11.12 -7.05 -8.06
CA LEU A 26 11.54 -6.25 -6.89
C LEU A 26 11.20 -6.95 -5.57
N ILE A 27 10.07 -7.65 -5.50
CA ILE A 27 9.62 -8.34 -4.29
C ILE A 27 10.36 -9.68 -4.12
N ALA A 28 10.60 -10.42 -5.20
CA ALA A 28 11.12 -11.79 -5.14
C ALA A 28 12.39 -11.98 -4.29
N PRO A 29 13.43 -11.11 -4.37
CA PRO A 29 14.63 -11.24 -3.53
C PRO A 29 14.38 -10.92 -2.05
N GLN A 30 13.24 -10.35 -1.70
CA GLN A 30 12.86 -9.96 -0.34
C GLN A 30 11.92 -10.98 0.33
N LEU A 31 11.49 -12.02 -0.40
CA LEU A 31 10.56 -13.02 0.13
C LEU A 31 11.25 -13.95 1.13
N THR A 32 10.51 -14.24 2.20
CA THR A 32 10.83 -15.26 3.20
C THR A 32 9.63 -16.19 3.37
N ASP A 33 9.76 -17.23 4.19
CA ASP A 33 8.66 -18.11 4.57
C ASP A 33 7.57 -17.42 5.45
N GLU A 34 7.82 -16.17 5.83
CA GLU A 34 6.91 -15.33 6.63
C GLU A 34 6.08 -14.35 5.78
N ILE A 35 6.33 -14.30 4.47
CA ILE A 35 5.71 -13.36 3.52
C ILE A 35 5.09 -14.13 2.35
N GLU A 36 3.86 -13.81 1.99
CA GLU A 36 3.23 -14.31 0.78
C GLU A 36 2.80 -13.19 -0.18
N ILE A 37 2.73 -13.53 -1.46
CA ILE A 37 2.11 -12.68 -2.48
C ILE A 37 0.74 -13.27 -2.81
N VAL A 38 -0.30 -12.43 -2.76
CA VAL A 38 -1.66 -12.77 -3.19
C VAL A 38 -2.00 -11.92 -4.41
N THR A 39 -2.42 -12.55 -5.50
CA THR A 39 -2.70 -11.83 -6.75
C THR A 39 -4.14 -12.02 -7.21
N ASP A 40 -4.64 -11.05 -7.97
CA ASP A 40 -5.89 -11.14 -8.69
C ASP A 40 -5.75 -10.51 -10.08
N ASP A 41 -5.78 -11.35 -11.11
CA ASP A 41 -5.56 -11.01 -12.51
C ASP A 41 -6.84 -10.97 -13.35
N ARG A 42 -8.00 -11.06 -12.70
CA ARG A 42 -9.29 -11.01 -13.41
C ARG A 42 -9.40 -9.75 -14.27
N GLY A 43 -10.06 -9.89 -15.42
CA GLY A 43 -10.19 -8.82 -16.40
C GLY A 43 -10.98 -7.59 -15.91
N ARG A 44 -11.20 -6.64 -16.82
CA ARG A 44 -11.90 -5.36 -16.52
C ARG A 44 -13.37 -5.50 -16.10
N HIS A 45 -13.97 -6.67 -16.15
CA HIS A 45 -15.30 -6.92 -15.60
C HIS A 45 -15.32 -7.01 -14.06
N VAL A 46 -14.14 -7.08 -13.40
CA VAL A 46 -14.00 -7.10 -11.94
C VAL A 46 -13.24 -5.87 -11.49
N SER A 47 -13.88 -5.00 -10.74
CA SER A 47 -13.29 -3.74 -10.24
C SER A 47 -12.12 -3.96 -9.30
N THR A 48 -11.24 -2.95 -9.17
CA THR A 48 -10.10 -2.96 -8.25
C THR A 48 -10.55 -3.18 -6.81
N GLY A 49 -11.62 -2.52 -6.38
CA GLY A 49 -12.16 -2.71 -5.03
C GLY A 49 -12.61 -4.15 -4.76
N THR A 50 -13.26 -4.80 -5.74
CA THR A 50 -13.63 -6.22 -5.61
C THR A 50 -12.41 -7.12 -5.52
N LYS A 51 -11.39 -6.88 -6.36
CA LYS A 51 -10.13 -7.64 -6.32
C LYS A 51 -9.45 -7.53 -4.95
N ARG A 52 -9.34 -6.30 -4.41
CA ARG A 52 -8.74 -6.07 -3.08
C ARG A 52 -9.50 -6.79 -1.97
N ASN A 53 -10.83 -6.75 -1.99
CA ASN A 53 -11.65 -7.49 -1.03
C ASN A 53 -11.36 -9.01 -1.07
N ASP A 54 -11.32 -9.58 -2.26
CA ASP A 54 -11.12 -11.02 -2.44
C ASP A 54 -9.69 -11.44 -2.08
N MET A 55 -8.69 -10.63 -2.41
CA MET A 55 -7.30 -10.87 -2.02
C MET A 55 -7.13 -10.80 -0.50
N TYR A 56 -7.67 -9.77 0.16
CA TYR A 56 -7.60 -9.64 1.61
C TYR A 56 -8.31 -10.80 2.34
N ALA A 57 -9.42 -11.29 1.79
CA ALA A 57 -10.10 -12.46 2.33
C ALA A 57 -9.25 -13.74 2.21
N LYS A 58 -8.57 -13.94 1.08
CA LYS A 58 -7.70 -15.12 0.81
C LYS A 58 -6.36 -15.06 1.53
N ALA A 59 -5.87 -13.88 1.87
CA ALA A 59 -4.59 -13.67 2.54
C ALA A 59 -4.47 -14.49 3.83
N LYS A 60 -3.32 -15.08 4.09
CA LYS A 60 -3.01 -15.90 5.28
C LYS A 60 -2.20 -15.15 6.33
N GLY A 61 -1.60 -14.01 5.94
CA GLY A 61 -0.80 -13.18 6.83
C GLY A 61 -1.63 -12.54 7.94
N LEU A 62 -0.99 -12.28 9.07
CA LEU A 62 -1.57 -11.49 10.15
C LEU A 62 -1.81 -10.04 9.73
N TYR A 63 -0.99 -9.55 8.79
CA TYR A 63 -1.06 -8.22 8.18
C TYR A 63 -1.28 -8.34 6.68
N VAL A 64 -1.98 -7.37 6.12
CA VAL A 64 -2.20 -7.23 4.68
C VAL A 64 -1.84 -5.81 4.22
N CYS A 65 -1.30 -5.69 3.02
CA CYS A 65 -1.17 -4.44 2.28
C CYS A 65 -1.43 -4.71 0.79
N SER A 66 -1.71 -3.65 0.04
CA SER A 66 -1.72 -3.74 -1.42
C SER A 66 -0.53 -2.99 -2.00
N VAL A 67 0.07 -3.54 -3.06
CA VAL A 67 1.06 -2.87 -3.89
C VAL A 67 0.48 -2.81 -5.30
N ASP A 68 0.41 -1.62 -5.87
CA ASP A 68 -0.07 -1.46 -7.24
C ASP A 68 1.02 -1.93 -8.23
N CYS A 69 0.62 -2.68 -9.25
CA CYS A 69 1.59 -3.36 -10.12
C CYS A 69 2.45 -2.41 -10.96
N ASP A 70 2.01 -1.16 -11.17
CA ASP A 70 2.69 -0.13 -11.94
C ASP A 70 3.59 0.81 -11.11
N ASP A 71 3.76 0.52 -9.81
CA ASP A 71 4.59 1.29 -8.88
C ASP A 71 5.96 0.64 -8.64
N TRP A 72 6.72 1.18 -7.69
CA TRP A 72 8.03 0.68 -7.29
C TRP A 72 8.15 0.62 -5.77
N ILE A 73 8.90 -0.36 -5.27
CA ILE A 73 9.21 -0.52 -3.84
C ILE A 73 10.72 -0.58 -3.60
N ALA A 74 11.14 -0.14 -2.42
CA ALA A 74 12.54 -0.19 -2.01
C ALA A 74 13.05 -1.64 -1.81
N PRO A 75 14.36 -1.90 -1.98
CA PRO A 75 14.94 -3.23 -1.76
C PRO A 75 14.78 -3.76 -0.32
N THR A 76 14.49 -2.90 0.65
CA THR A 76 14.28 -3.25 2.06
C THR A 76 12.81 -3.20 2.48
N TYR A 77 11.88 -3.00 1.52
CA TYR A 77 10.45 -2.82 1.82
C TYR A 77 9.86 -3.92 2.69
N CYS A 78 10.07 -5.17 2.28
CA CYS A 78 9.52 -6.33 3.01
C CYS A 78 10.20 -6.53 4.36
N GLU A 79 11.53 -6.41 4.42
CA GLU A 79 12.31 -6.58 5.65
C GLU A 79 11.95 -5.53 6.70
N ASP A 80 11.94 -4.25 6.32
CA ASP A 80 11.62 -3.16 7.25
C ASP A 80 10.20 -3.30 7.83
N ILE A 81 9.22 -3.66 6.99
CA ILE A 81 7.84 -3.88 7.43
C ILE A 81 7.75 -5.11 8.35
N LEU A 82 8.40 -6.21 7.99
CA LEU A 82 8.37 -7.44 8.78
C LEU A 82 8.99 -7.24 10.17
N ILE A 83 10.12 -6.53 10.25
CA ILE A 83 10.77 -6.16 11.51
C ILE A 83 9.81 -5.33 12.39
N ALA A 84 9.16 -4.31 11.81
CA ALA A 84 8.21 -3.46 12.54
C ALA A 84 7.02 -4.27 13.07
N ILE A 85 6.49 -5.19 12.26
CA ILE A 85 5.40 -6.10 12.68
C ILE A 85 5.86 -6.98 13.85
N LYS A 86 6.97 -7.70 13.69
CA LYS A 86 7.41 -8.73 14.66
C LYS A 86 7.79 -8.14 16.02
N ASN A 87 8.36 -6.95 16.03
CA ASN A 87 8.81 -6.33 17.28
C ASN A 87 7.67 -5.73 18.11
N ASN A 88 6.59 -5.27 17.48
CA ASN A 88 5.60 -4.42 18.16
C ASN A 88 4.15 -4.85 17.95
N MET A 89 3.85 -5.65 16.93
CA MET A 89 2.49 -6.05 16.56
C MET A 89 1.49 -4.87 16.52
N PRO A 90 1.84 -3.72 15.89
CA PRO A 90 0.98 -2.54 15.86
C PRO A 90 -0.29 -2.79 15.03
N ASP A 91 -1.29 -1.92 15.10
CA ASP A 91 -2.47 -2.02 14.23
C ASP A 91 -2.10 -1.74 12.76
N VAL A 92 -1.11 -0.85 12.56
CA VAL A 92 -0.62 -0.49 11.22
C VAL A 92 0.88 -0.16 11.25
N VAL A 93 1.59 -0.57 10.19
CA VAL A 93 2.95 -0.11 9.88
C VAL A 93 2.86 0.86 8.72
N THR A 94 3.34 2.08 8.92
CA THR A 94 3.33 3.17 7.95
C THR A 94 4.75 3.57 7.56
N PHE A 95 4.90 4.34 6.49
CA PHE A 95 6.20 4.74 5.96
C PHE A 95 6.08 5.96 5.06
N ASP A 96 7.23 6.49 4.66
CA ASP A 96 7.37 7.57 3.70
C ASP A 96 7.55 7.03 2.28
N GLY A 97 7.35 7.90 1.31
CA GLY A 97 7.58 7.60 -0.09
C GLY A 97 7.60 8.85 -0.95
N TRP A 98 7.54 8.65 -2.25
CA TRP A 98 7.45 9.77 -3.18
C TRP A 98 6.54 9.47 -4.36
N TYR A 99 6.11 10.53 -5.00
CA TYR A 99 5.26 10.54 -6.18
C TYR A 99 6.03 11.13 -7.35
N THR A 100 5.79 10.60 -8.53
CA THR A 100 6.17 11.26 -9.78
C THR A 100 5.02 11.20 -10.78
N GLU A 101 4.90 12.23 -11.61
CA GLU A 101 4.00 12.28 -12.75
C GLU A 101 4.80 12.19 -14.05
N ASN A 102 4.59 11.13 -14.83
CA ASN A 102 5.33 10.87 -16.09
C ASN A 102 6.87 10.95 -15.89
N GLY A 103 7.38 10.46 -14.76
CA GLY A 103 8.79 10.50 -14.40
C GLY A 103 9.32 11.89 -14.01
N ARG A 104 8.44 12.87 -13.80
CA ARG A 104 8.76 14.25 -13.39
C ARG A 104 7.99 14.62 -12.12
N ASN A 105 8.12 15.87 -11.68
CA ASN A 105 7.34 16.44 -10.56
C ASN A 105 7.47 15.58 -9.27
N HIS A 106 8.71 15.30 -8.87
CA HIS A 106 8.97 14.56 -7.64
C HIS A 106 8.39 15.30 -6.44
N VAL A 107 7.47 14.66 -5.72
CA VAL A 107 6.89 15.15 -4.47
C VAL A 107 6.97 14.05 -3.43
N ASP A 108 7.60 14.31 -2.30
CA ASP A 108 7.60 13.37 -1.18
C ASP A 108 6.23 13.28 -0.53
N TRP A 109 5.93 12.13 0.04
CA TRP A 109 4.73 11.94 0.82
C TRP A 109 5.00 11.14 2.10
N VAL A 110 4.15 11.39 3.07
CA VAL A 110 4.12 10.70 4.36
C VAL A 110 2.74 10.09 4.55
N ILE A 111 2.70 8.79 4.86
CA ILE A 111 1.50 8.13 5.35
C ILE A 111 1.70 7.88 6.85
N LYS A 112 0.84 8.47 7.69
CA LYS A 112 0.98 8.36 9.15
C LYS A 112 -0.37 8.44 9.87
N LEU A 113 -0.48 7.75 10.98
CA LEU A 113 -1.66 7.81 11.85
C LEU A 113 -1.80 9.24 12.41
N GLY A 114 -3.02 9.77 12.34
CA GLY A 114 -3.31 11.15 12.77
C GLY A 114 -3.12 12.22 11.69
N GLU A 115 -2.45 11.89 10.58
CA GLU A 115 -2.33 12.83 9.45
C GLU A 115 -3.67 13.07 8.75
N LYS A 116 -3.75 14.21 8.05
CA LYS A 116 -4.87 14.55 7.15
C LYS A 116 -4.52 14.20 5.71
N TYR A 117 -5.53 14.05 4.88
CA TYR A 117 -5.35 13.87 3.43
C TYR A 117 -5.22 15.25 2.79
N GLU A 118 -4.02 15.79 2.77
CA GLU A 118 -3.72 17.14 2.27
C GLU A 118 -2.31 17.23 1.66
N ALA A 119 -2.07 18.36 1.01
CA ALA A 119 -0.74 18.75 0.55
C ALA A 119 -0.38 20.09 1.20
N ARG A 120 0.81 20.18 1.80
CA ARG A 120 1.27 21.37 2.49
C ARG A 120 2.79 21.51 2.46
N HIS A 121 3.29 22.70 2.76
CA HIS A 121 4.70 22.88 3.10
C HIS A 121 4.95 22.35 4.51
N ASP A 122 5.93 21.47 4.64
CA ASP A 122 6.28 20.86 5.91
C ASP A 122 7.45 21.59 6.58
N ALA A 123 7.20 22.18 7.75
CA ALA A 123 8.21 22.93 8.48
C ALA A 123 9.37 22.05 8.97
N THR A 124 9.12 20.77 9.26
CA THR A 124 10.14 19.84 9.77
C THR A 124 11.11 19.37 8.67
N SER A 125 10.70 19.45 7.40
CA SER A 125 11.53 19.13 6.23
C SER A 125 12.15 20.36 5.56
N GLY A 126 12.27 21.48 6.28
CA GLY A 126 12.82 22.73 5.74
C GLY A 126 11.87 23.48 4.82
N GLY A 127 10.56 23.30 4.98
CA GLY A 127 9.53 23.98 4.18
C GLY A 127 9.24 23.31 2.83
N LYS A 128 9.64 22.06 2.64
CA LYS A 128 9.39 21.30 1.42
C LYS A 128 7.89 21.03 1.24
N TYR A 129 7.40 21.16 -0.01
CA TYR A 129 6.02 20.81 -0.34
C TYR A 129 5.87 19.29 -0.41
N MET A 130 4.93 18.74 0.39
CA MET A 130 4.75 17.30 0.55
C MET A 130 3.27 16.93 0.59
N PHE A 131 2.98 15.69 0.27
CA PHE A 131 1.66 15.08 0.47
C PHE A 131 1.60 14.36 1.82
N PHE A 132 0.50 14.54 2.53
CA PHE A 132 0.21 13.84 3.77
C PHE A 132 -1.05 13.00 3.60
N ARG A 133 -1.03 11.81 4.19
CA ARG A 133 -2.13 10.84 4.11
C ARG A 133 -2.30 10.13 5.45
N TRP A 134 -3.53 9.82 5.80
CA TRP A 134 -3.77 8.78 6.80
C TRP A 134 -3.43 7.39 6.24
N PRO A 135 -3.29 6.34 7.09
CA PRO A 135 -3.04 4.97 6.65
C PRO A 135 -4.06 4.51 5.60
N ASN A 136 -3.56 3.94 4.52
CA ASN A 136 -4.35 3.48 3.38
C ASN A 136 -3.92 2.06 2.95
N HIS A 137 -4.35 1.61 1.78
CA HIS A 137 -4.10 0.27 1.27
C HIS A 137 -2.60 -0.09 1.08
N LEU A 138 -1.72 0.91 0.92
CA LEU A 138 -0.27 0.69 0.78
C LEU A 138 0.37 0.24 2.10
N THR A 139 -0.22 0.60 3.24
CA THR A 139 0.33 0.34 4.57
C THR A 139 -0.02 -1.06 5.05
N ALA A 140 0.93 -1.72 5.74
CA ALA A 140 0.67 -3.04 6.32
C ALA A 140 -0.22 -2.91 7.56
N MET A 141 -1.47 -3.34 7.45
CA MET A 141 -2.49 -3.24 8.48
C MET A 141 -2.86 -4.62 8.99
N LYS A 142 -3.16 -4.77 10.29
CA LYS A 142 -3.74 -6.02 10.82
C LYS A 142 -4.90 -6.48 9.95
N LYS A 143 -4.86 -7.72 9.49
CA LYS A 143 -5.87 -8.27 8.58
C LYS A 143 -7.28 -8.14 9.14
N GLU A 144 -7.48 -8.39 10.42
CA GLU A 144 -8.79 -8.27 11.08
C GLU A 144 -9.37 -6.85 10.97
N ILE A 145 -8.53 -5.82 11.08
CA ILE A 145 -8.94 -4.42 10.91
C ILE A 145 -9.21 -4.14 9.42
N ALA A 146 -8.27 -4.48 8.57
CA ALA A 146 -8.35 -4.23 7.13
C ALA A 146 -9.59 -4.88 6.47
N THR A 147 -10.00 -6.06 6.95
CA THR A 147 -11.16 -6.79 6.43
C THR A 147 -12.49 -6.40 7.07
N SER A 148 -12.47 -5.66 8.19
CA SER A 148 -13.67 -5.17 8.87
C SER A 148 -14.40 -4.07 8.08
N VAL A 149 -13.71 -3.45 7.12
CA VAL A 149 -14.27 -2.49 6.16
C VAL A 149 -14.08 -3.08 4.75
N LYS A 150 -15.08 -2.91 3.89
CA LYS A 150 -15.00 -3.38 2.51
C LYS A 150 -14.66 -2.25 1.56
N PHE A 151 -13.77 -2.53 0.59
CA PHE A 151 -13.61 -1.64 -0.55
C PHE A 151 -14.91 -1.61 -1.36
N GLU A 152 -15.34 -0.43 -1.77
CA GLU A 152 -16.45 -0.32 -2.72
C GLU A 152 -16.09 -1.01 -4.05
N PRO A 153 -17.04 -1.64 -4.76
CA PRO A 153 -16.79 -2.34 -6.01
C PRO A 153 -16.62 -1.36 -7.19
N ILE A 154 -15.71 -0.42 -7.07
CA ILE A 154 -15.38 0.60 -8.08
C ILE A 154 -13.92 0.49 -8.52
N TRP A 155 -13.58 1.16 -9.64
CA TRP A 155 -12.26 1.10 -10.25
C TRP A 155 -11.27 2.12 -9.70
N GLN A 156 -11.77 3.26 -9.22
CA GLN A 156 -10.94 4.37 -8.73
C GLN A 156 -11.58 5.00 -7.50
N GLY A 157 -10.74 5.38 -6.53
CA GLY A 157 -11.17 6.00 -5.28
C GLY A 157 -11.73 5.01 -4.25
N GLU A 158 -11.70 3.71 -4.52
CA GLU A 158 -12.07 2.66 -3.57
C GLU A 158 -11.16 2.67 -2.35
N ASP A 159 -9.87 2.94 -2.55
CA ASP A 159 -8.84 3.03 -1.52
C ASP A 159 -9.04 4.22 -0.59
N TYR A 160 -9.39 5.39 -1.16
CA TYR A 160 -9.71 6.57 -0.38
C TYR A 160 -10.94 6.36 0.49
N LYS A 161 -12.02 5.81 -0.07
CA LYS A 161 -13.26 5.55 0.67
C LYS A 161 -13.06 4.53 1.78
N TRP A 162 -12.35 3.44 1.48
CA TRP A 162 -12.01 2.39 2.43
C TRP A 162 -11.17 2.94 3.59
N SER A 163 -10.08 3.65 3.29
CA SER A 163 -9.20 4.22 4.31
C SER A 163 -9.87 5.33 5.12
N LYS A 164 -10.75 6.13 4.48
CA LYS A 164 -11.57 7.12 5.15
C LYS A 164 -12.50 6.48 6.17
N GLU A 165 -13.16 5.38 5.84
CA GLU A 165 -14.06 4.67 6.76
C GLU A 165 -13.30 4.09 7.95
N ILE A 166 -12.11 3.49 7.73
CA ILE A 166 -11.23 3.00 8.81
C ILE A 166 -10.87 4.13 9.77
N ARG A 167 -10.49 5.30 9.24
CA ARG A 167 -10.20 6.50 10.02
C ARG A 167 -11.42 7.01 10.78
N ASP A 168 -12.55 7.17 10.11
CA ASP A 168 -13.76 7.76 10.69
C ASP A 168 -14.35 6.88 11.80
N ARG A 169 -14.20 5.54 11.66
CA ARG A 169 -14.54 4.57 12.70
C ARG A 169 -13.46 4.43 13.78
N ASN A 170 -12.33 5.14 13.62
CA ASN A 170 -11.20 5.16 14.56
C ASN A 170 -10.70 3.73 14.91
N LEU A 171 -10.52 2.89 13.88
CA LEU A 171 -10.16 1.48 14.06
C LEU A 171 -8.68 1.25 14.37
N LEU A 172 -7.80 2.18 13.99
CA LEU A 172 -6.35 2.12 14.25
C LEU A 172 -6.02 2.88 15.53
N LYS A 173 -5.31 2.22 16.45
CA LYS A 173 -4.90 2.77 17.76
C LYS A 173 -3.39 2.85 17.93
N THR A 174 -2.66 1.91 17.29
CA THR A 174 -1.22 1.79 17.43
C THR A 174 -0.55 1.77 16.06
N GLU A 175 0.58 2.46 15.96
CA GLU A 175 1.37 2.59 14.74
C GLU A 175 2.86 2.38 15.03
N ILE A 176 3.56 1.78 14.08
CA ILE A 176 4.99 1.96 13.89
C ILE A 176 5.20 2.67 12.57
N HIS A 177 5.82 3.84 12.62
CA HIS A 177 6.18 4.61 11.42
C HIS A 177 7.65 4.39 11.07
N ILE A 178 7.90 3.95 9.85
CA ILE A 178 9.25 3.73 9.29
C ILE A 178 9.66 5.00 8.55
N TYR A 179 10.60 5.76 9.12
CA TYR A 179 11.13 7.01 8.52
C TYR A 179 12.09 6.71 7.36
N LYS A 180 11.59 5.99 6.34
CA LYS A 180 12.28 5.65 5.10
C LYS A 180 11.31 5.77 3.93
N GLN A 181 11.83 6.19 2.79
CA GLN A 181 11.08 6.19 1.52
C GLN A 181 11.05 4.76 0.97
N LEU A 182 9.98 4.02 1.28
CA LEU A 182 9.83 2.61 0.90
C LEU A 182 9.02 2.41 -0.38
N TYR A 183 8.31 3.42 -0.86
CA TYR A 183 7.37 3.27 -1.97
C TYR A 183 7.42 4.47 -2.92
N HIS A 184 7.43 4.19 -4.22
CA HIS A 184 7.33 5.18 -5.27
C HIS A 184 6.00 5.02 -6.01
N TYR A 185 5.10 5.98 -5.84
CA TYR A 185 3.87 6.05 -6.60
C TYR A 185 4.13 6.72 -7.97
N ILE A 186 3.96 5.94 -9.05
CA ILE A 186 4.25 6.34 -10.42
C ILE A 186 2.94 6.66 -11.14
N TYR A 187 2.61 7.94 -11.27
CA TYR A 187 1.42 8.33 -12.00
C TYR A 187 1.73 8.58 -13.47
N LEU A 188 1.01 7.88 -14.34
CA LEU A 188 1.12 8.03 -15.80
C LEU A 188 -0.19 8.59 -16.35
N THR A 189 -0.15 9.76 -16.99
CA THR A 189 -1.33 10.42 -17.57
C THR A 189 -1.88 9.72 -18.81
N GLN A 190 -1.08 8.86 -19.46
CA GLN A 190 -1.50 7.99 -20.55
C GLN A 190 -1.41 6.54 -20.07
N LYS A 191 -2.52 6.04 -19.57
CA LYS A 191 -2.69 4.63 -19.21
C LYS A 191 -3.34 3.85 -20.35
#